data_224b20ecfe88aa7d22d7d09dede34a65
#
_entry.id   224b20ecfe88aa7d22d7d09dede34a65
#
_cell.length_a   1.000
_cell.length_b   1.000
_cell.length_c   1.000
_cell.angle_alpha   90.00
_cell.angle_beta   90.00
_cell.angle_gamma   90.00
#
_symmetry.space_group_name_H-M   'P 1'
#
loop_
_entity.id
_entity.type
_entity.pdbx_description
1 polymer ?
#
loop_
_entity_poly.entity_id
_entity_poly.type
_entity_poly.pdbx_seq_one_letter_code
_entity_poly.pdbx_strand_id
1 'polypeptide(L)'
;IKHFKSCNLNFVPIKNKLKKIIPKSNEIILYNGNVYCYGNDIKKNNLHVCNIKHAIRKNINNINKYFNKILPYDNDLYLNYNTSLFDRGMYLFFPPNTKLNKHINIKHIIDEGENSSFLNCRNYIHSSENVVASIVNYEELDINQCINTACEFYIEKESKIEIVNYSKKPNTKQLFNCAALIKSNSLLQFHAIDMNSKLCKNNYY
;
A
#
# COMPACT_ATOMS: atom_id res chain seq x y z
N ILE A 1 5.99 20.34 -10.08
CA ILE A 1 5.33 21.42 -9.31
C ILE A 1 4.13 22.00 -10.05
N LYS A 2 4.20 22.25 -11.40
CA LYS A 2 3.05 22.77 -12.15
C LYS A 2 1.80 21.87 -12.07
N HIS A 3 1.97 20.54 -11.98
CA HIS A 3 0.85 19.58 -11.89
C HIS A 3 0.19 19.51 -10.51
N PHE A 4 0.86 19.98 -9.44
CA PHE A 4 0.30 20.00 -8.08
C PHE A 4 -0.44 21.30 -7.74
N LYS A 5 -0.17 22.40 -8.47
CA LYS A 5 -0.88 23.68 -8.23
C LYS A 5 -2.40 23.61 -8.41
N SER A 6 -2.89 22.57 -9.09
CA SER A 6 -4.34 22.34 -9.25
C SER A 6 -4.95 21.35 -8.24
N CYS A 7 -4.15 20.79 -7.34
CA CYS A 7 -4.65 19.91 -6.28
C CYS A 7 -4.78 20.73 -4.99
N ASN A 8 -6.00 21.01 -4.57
CA ASN A 8 -6.22 21.54 -3.24
C ASN A 8 -5.80 20.48 -2.23
N LEU A 9 -4.83 20.79 -1.37
CA LEU A 9 -4.36 19.94 -0.26
C LEU A 9 -5.42 19.94 0.85
N ASN A 10 -6.62 19.49 0.57
CA ASN A 10 -7.62 19.32 1.59
C ASN A 10 -7.49 17.93 2.19
N PHE A 11 -7.17 17.85 3.48
CA PHE A 11 -7.31 16.62 4.25
C PHE A 11 -8.78 16.20 4.20
N VAL A 12 -9.07 15.08 3.55
CA VAL A 12 -10.45 14.57 3.48
C VAL A 12 -10.78 13.95 4.84
N PRO A 13 -11.66 14.58 5.64
CA PRO A 13 -12.11 13.96 6.88
C PRO A 13 -12.92 12.71 6.55
N ILE A 14 -12.84 11.69 7.40
CA ILE A 14 -13.68 10.50 7.30
C ILE A 14 -15.12 10.94 7.50
N LYS A 15 -15.89 11.10 6.44
CA LYS A 15 -17.33 11.41 6.53
C LYS A 15 -18.10 10.16 6.93
N ASN A 16 -18.96 10.27 7.95
CA ASN A 16 -19.72 9.21 8.64
C ASN A 16 -20.79 8.50 7.81
N LYS A 17 -20.62 8.27 6.51
CA LYS A 17 -21.58 7.55 5.65
C LYS A 17 -21.03 6.26 5.05
N LEU A 18 -20.16 5.58 5.77
CA LEU A 18 -19.76 4.24 5.34
C LEU A 18 -20.94 3.27 5.50
N LYS A 19 -21.46 2.77 4.38
CA LYS A 19 -22.23 1.53 4.39
C LYS A 19 -21.34 0.46 5.01
N LYS A 20 -21.89 -0.39 5.89
CA LYS A 20 -21.15 -1.47 6.53
C LYS A 20 -20.50 -2.36 5.46
N ILE A 21 -19.22 -2.17 5.21
CA ILE A 21 -18.46 -2.96 4.25
C ILE A 21 -17.99 -4.22 4.97
N ILE A 22 -18.38 -5.37 4.46
CA ILE A 22 -18.00 -6.68 4.99
C ILE A 22 -16.93 -7.25 4.06
N PRO A 23 -15.68 -7.47 4.55
CA PRO A 23 -14.62 -8.06 3.74
C PRO A 23 -14.87 -9.55 3.49
N LYS A 24 -14.43 -10.08 2.36
CA LYS A 24 -14.29 -11.53 2.17
C LYS A 24 -13.23 -12.09 3.11
N SER A 25 -13.17 -13.40 3.28
CA SER A 25 -12.27 -14.02 4.27
C SER A 25 -10.79 -13.66 4.08
N ASN A 26 -10.34 -13.53 2.82
CA ASN A 26 -8.97 -13.20 2.42
C ASN A 26 -8.77 -11.73 1.99
N GLU A 27 -9.71 -10.83 2.31
CA GLU A 27 -9.62 -9.41 1.92
C GLU A 27 -9.10 -8.51 3.04
N ILE A 28 -8.34 -7.51 2.63
CA ILE A 28 -8.01 -6.30 3.41
C ILE A 28 -8.64 -5.13 2.67
N ILE A 29 -9.46 -4.35 3.35
CA ILE A 29 -10.11 -3.16 2.80
C ILE A 29 -9.36 -1.93 3.28
N LEU A 30 -8.87 -1.14 2.33
CA LEU A 30 -8.33 0.18 2.57
C LEU A 30 -9.37 1.23 2.19
N TYR A 31 -9.70 2.12 3.12
CA TYR A 31 -10.58 3.26 2.89
C TYR A 31 -9.77 4.56 2.97
N ASN A 32 -9.78 5.32 1.89
CA ASN A 32 -8.95 6.51 1.74
C ASN A 32 -7.47 6.26 2.14
N GLY A 33 -6.92 5.08 1.75
CA GLY A 33 -5.55 4.68 2.04
C GLY A 33 -5.27 4.13 3.44
N ASN A 34 -6.24 4.13 4.35
CA ASN A 34 -6.10 3.54 5.69
C ASN A 34 -6.79 2.17 5.80
N VAL A 35 -6.24 1.29 6.61
CA VAL A 35 -6.86 -0.01 6.93
C VAL A 35 -8.19 0.25 7.62
N TYR A 36 -9.28 -0.21 6.99
CA TYR A 36 -10.63 -0.11 7.51
C TYR A 36 -11.08 -1.41 8.19
N CYS A 37 -10.97 -2.53 7.49
CA CYS A 37 -11.30 -3.86 8.01
C CYS A 37 -10.59 -4.96 7.21
N TYR A 38 -10.60 -6.17 7.73
CA TYR A 38 -10.05 -7.34 7.05
C TYR A 38 -10.78 -8.63 7.46
N GLY A 39 -10.67 -9.64 6.60
CA GLY A 39 -11.38 -10.90 6.72
C GLY A 39 -10.75 -11.89 7.70
N ASN A 40 -11.45 -13.01 7.91
CA ASN A 40 -11.07 -13.99 8.93
C ASN A 40 -9.79 -14.77 8.58
N ASP A 41 -9.47 -14.97 7.29
CA ASP A 41 -8.25 -15.68 6.90
C ASP A 41 -6.99 -14.90 7.30
N ILE A 42 -7.07 -13.56 7.32
CA ILE A 42 -5.99 -12.69 7.82
C ILE A 42 -5.71 -12.99 9.31
N LYS A 43 -6.77 -13.10 10.11
CA LYS A 43 -6.67 -13.39 11.55
C LYS A 43 -6.19 -14.82 11.82
N LYS A 44 -6.75 -15.82 11.10
CA LYS A 44 -6.41 -17.24 11.26
C LYS A 44 -4.95 -17.53 10.95
N ASN A 45 -4.36 -16.81 10.00
CA ASN A 45 -2.94 -16.94 9.66
C ASN A 45 -2.04 -16.02 10.51
N ASN A 46 -2.57 -15.38 11.56
CA ASN A 46 -1.86 -14.47 12.45
C ASN A 46 -1.16 -13.31 11.74
N LEU A 47 -1.67 -12.88 10.59
CA LEU A 47 -1.11 -11.75 9.88
C LEU A 47 -1.39 -10.46 10.66
N HIS A 48 -0.40 -9.60 10.75
CA HIS A 48 -0.57 -8.31 11.39
C HIS A 48 -0.89 -7.24 10.36
N VAL A 49 -2.07 -6.65 10.46
CA VAL A 49 -2.53 -5.60 9.55
C VAL A 49 -2.99 -4.40 10.37
N CYS A 50 -2.40 -3.26 10.12
CA CYS A 50 -2.82 -2.01 10.76
C CYS A 50 -2.40 -0.78 9.93
N ASN A 51 -2.86 0.39 10.36
CA ASN A 51 -2.42 1.65 9.77
C ASN A 51 -0.94 1.88 10.05
N ILE A 52 -0.20 2.36 9.05
CA ILE A 52 1.26 2.55 9.11
C ILE A 52 1.68 3.45 10.29
N LYS A 53 0.96 4.55 10.54
CA LYS A 53 1.26 5.44 11.67
C LYS A 53 1.12 4.75 13.04
N HIS A 54 0.19 3.81 13.16
CA HIS A 54 0.05 3.01 14.38
C HIS A 54 1.26 2.07 14.54
N ALA A 55 1.66 1.38 13.46
CA ALA A 55 2.81 0.48 13.47
C ALA A 55 4.10 1.22 13.86
N ILE A 56 4.34 2.41 13.30
CA ILE A 56 5.52 3.23 13.59
C ILE A 56 5.53 3.67 15.06
N ARG A 57 4.42 4.25 15.56
CA ARG A 57 4.33 4.73 16.94
C ARG A 57 4.55 3.63 17.98
N LYS A 58 4.08 2.43 17.69
CA LYS A 58 4.22 1.27 18.58
C LYS A 58 5.47 0.44 18.30
N ASN A 59 6.27 0.80 17.30
CA ASN A 59 7.43 0.05 16.82
C ASN A 59 7.12 -1.45 16.62
N ILE A 60 5.96 -1.74 16.03
CA ILE A 60 5.47 -3.11 15.86
C ILE A 60 6.49 -3.89 15.00
N ASN A 61 6.89 -5.10 15.47
CA ASN A 61 7.88 -5.96 14.82
C ASN A 61 9.16 -5.22 14.40
N ASN A 62 9.60 -4.25 15.23
CA ASN A 62 10.79 -3.43 14.97
C ASN A 62 10.75 -2.68 13.60
N ILE A 63 9.57 -2.25 13.18
CA ILE A 63 9.37 -1.55 11.90
C ILE A 63 10.37 -0.40 11.69
N ASN A 64 10.73 0.34 12.75
CA ASN A 64 11.62 1.48 12.70
C ASN A 64 13.06 1.12 12.27
N LYS A 65 13.39 -0.18 12.26
CA LYS A 65 14.71 -0.64 11.81
C LYS A 65 14.91 -0.47 10.30
N TYR A 66 13.88 -0.73 9.50
CA TYR A 66 13.99 -0.76 8.05
C TYR A 66 13.03 0.18 7.33
N PHE A 67 11.87 0.49 7.91
CA PHE A 67 10.91 1.40 7.32
C PHE A 67 11.54 2.76 7.04
N ASN A 68 11.20 3.32 5.89
CA ASN A 68 11.72 4.59 5.38
C ASN A 68 13.25 4.60 5.15
N LYS A 69 13.85 3.42 4.92
CA LYS A 69 15.29 3.24 4.63
C LYS A 69 15.53 2.40 3.37
N ILE A 70 14.48 1.82 2.80
CA ILE A 70 14.56 0.95 1.62
C ILE A 70 14.41 1.78 0.35
N LEU A 71 13.48 2.72 0.34
CA LEU A 71 13.30 3.66 -0.77
C LEU A 71 14.42 4.71 -0.76
N PRO A 72 15.06 4.97 -1.92
CA PRO A 72 16.10 6.00 -2.01
C PRO A 72 15.53 7.40 -1.78
N TYR A 73 16.27 8.23 -1.07
CA TYR A 73 15.88 9.62 -0.80
C TYR A 73 16.24 10.59 -1.92
N ASP A 74 16.94 10.12 -2.95
CA ASP A 74 17.59 10.99 -3.91
C ASP A 74 16.63 11.43 -5.01
N ASN A 75 16.70 12.58 -5.53
CA ASN A 75 16.25 13.10 -6.82
C ASN A 75 14.78 12.94 -7.26
N ASP A 76 13.91 12.17 -6.59
CA ASP A 76 12.49 12.14 -6.92
C ASP A 76 11.68 13.04 -5.98
N LEU A 77 11.25 14.20 -6.53
CA LEU A 77 10.47 15.20 -5.79
C LEU A 77 9.18 14.60 -5.19
N TYR A 78 8.52 13.68 -5.89
CA TYR A 78 7.24 13.11 -5.46
C TYR A 78 7.45 12.08 -4.34
N LEU A 79 8.56 11.33 -4.39
CA LEU A 79 8.94 10.42 -3.32
C LEU A 79 9.32 11.20 -2.05
N ASN A 80 10.10 12.27 -2.20
CA ASN A 80 10.45 13.15 -1.08
C ASN A 80 9.21 13.80 -0.45
N TYR A 81 8.26 14.19 -1.28
CA TYR A 81 6.97 14.70 -0.83
C TYR A 81 6.15 13.62 -0.10
N ASN A 82 6.14 12.37 -0.63
CA ASN A 82 5.51 11.25 0.05
C ASN A 82 6.13 11.02 1.42
N THR A 83 7.44 10.90 1.48
CA THR A 83 8.17 10.62 2.72
C THR A 83 7.93 11.67 3.81
N SER A 84 7.84 12.94 3.42
CA SER A 84 7.66 14.04 4.36
C SER A 84 6.22 14.22 4.85
N LEU A 85 5.25 13.87 4.03
CA LEU A 85 3.85 14.25 4.24
C LEU A 85 2.86 13.09 4.20
N PHE A 86 3.31 11.81 4.19
CA PHE A 86 2.36 10.73 4.27
C PHE A 86 1.58 10.76 5.59
N ASP A 87 0.28 10.62 5.49
CA ASP A 87 -0.61 10.57 6.64
C ASP A 87 -1.41 9.26 6.71
N ARG A 88 -1.29 8.42 5.68
CA ARG A 88 -2.05 7.20 5.44
C ARG A 88 -1.15 6.08 4.96
N GLY A 89 -1.66 4.86 5.05
CA GLY A 89 -1.00 3.69 4.53
C GLY A 89 -1.18 2.48 5.44
N MET A 90 -0.75 1.36 4.91
CA MET A 90 -0.89 0.05 5.53
C MET A 90 0.47 -0.50 5.95
N TYR A 91 0.49 -1.12 7.12
CA TYR A 91 1.48 -2.09 7.53
C TYR A 91 0.89 -3.49 7.43
N LEU A 92 1.57 -4.37 6.67
CA LEU A 92 1.22 -5.80 6.56
C LEU A 92 2.45 -6.63 6.94
N PHE A 93 2.29 -7.51 7.93
CA PHE A 93 3.35 -8.39 8.40
C PHE A 93 2.94 -9.85 8.30
N PHE A 94 3.83 -10.66 7.75
CA PHE A 94 3.74 -12.11 7.69
C PHE A 94 4.66 -12.72 8.73
N PRO A 95 4.12 -13.43 9.75
CA PRO A 95 4.94 -14.12 10.75
C PRO A 95 5.81 -15.22 10.14
N PRO A 96 6.86 -15.67 10.84
CA PRO A 96 7.72 -16.75 10.35
C PRO A 96 6.91 -18.01 10.00
N ASN A 97 7.37 -18.75 9.00
CA ASN A 97 6.78 -20.02 8.54
C ASN A 97 5.34 -19.91 8.02
N THR A 98 4.87 -18.70 7.67
CA THR A 98 3.54 -18.52 7.07
C THR A 98 3.52 -19.08 5.66
N LYS A 99 2.59 -19.99 5.38
CA LYS A 99 2.35 -20.53 4.03
C LYS A 99 0.88 -20.37 3.69
N LEU A 100 0.58 -19.45 2.79
CA LEU A 100 -0.79 -19.17 2.39
C LEU A 100 -1.18 -20.00 1.18
N ASN A 101 -2.30 -20.71 1.28
CA ASN A 101 -2.88 -21.47 0.17
C ASN A 101 -3.76 -20.61 -0.76
N LYS A 102 -4.10 -19.40 -0.32
CA LYS A 102 -4.91 -18.44 -1.09
C LYS A 102 -4.22 -17.09 -1.06
N HIS A 103 -4.32 -16.34 -2.16
CA HIS A 103 -3.84 -14.97 -2.21
C HIS A 103 -4.63 -14.06 -1.27
N ILE A 104 -3.98 -13.02 -0.79
CA ILE A 104 -4.62 -11.92 -0.07
C ILE A 104 -5.06 -10.88 -1.09
N ASN A 105 -6.32 -10.45 -1.01
CA ASN A 105 -6.82 -9.33 -1.80
C ASN A 105 -6.73 -8.04 -0.97
N ILE A 106 -6.05 -7.04 -1.49
CA ILE A 106 -6.10 -5.69 -0.96
C ILE A 106 -7.01 -4.88 -1.88
N LYS A 107 -8.12 -4.41 -1.34
CA LYS A 107 -9.10 -3.62 -2.08
C LYS A 107 -9.10 -2.17 -1.59
N HIS A 108 -8.94 -1.24 -2.54
CA HIS A 108 -8.98 0.18 -2.26
C HIS A 108 -10.38 0.75 -2.50
N ILE A 109 -10.85 1.54 -1.55
CA ILE A 109 -12.08 2.32 -1.63
C ILE A 109 -11.71 3.76 -1.31
N ILE A 110 -12.02 4.66 -2.23
CA ILE A 110 -11.80 6.09 -2.06
C ILE A 110 -13.13 6.79 -2.12
N ASP A 111 -13.40 7.64 -1.13
CA ASP A 111 -14.61 8.45 -1.11
C ASP A 111 -14.47 9.59 -2.13
N GLU A 112 -15.51 9.80 -2.93
CA GLU A 112 -15.64 10.94 -3.84
C GLU A 112 -15.94 12.21 -3.02
N GLY A 113 -14.98 12.67 -2.24
CA GLY A 113 -15.06 13.96 -1.56
C GLY A 113 -15.03 15.11 -2.57
N GLU A 114 -15.72 16.18 -2.27
CA GLU A 114 -15.76 17.40 -3.10
C GLU A 114 -14.36 17.80 -3.56
N ASN A 115 -14.15 17.82 -4.89
CA ASN A 115 -13.00 18.37 -5.62
C ASN A 115 -11.61 17.74 -5.36
N SER A 116 -10.95 17.34 -6.44
CA SER A 116 -9.53 16.98 -6.62
C SER A 116 -8.71 16.81 -5.32
N SER A 117 -8.92 15.69 -4.61
CA SER A 117 -8.14 15.37 -3.43
C SER A 117 -6.78 14.77 -3.83
N PHE A 118 -5.77 15.08 -3.05
CA PHE A 118 -4.46 14.46 -3.13
C PHE A 118 -4.34 13.43 -1.99
N LEU A 119 -4.12 12.16 -2.36
CA LEU A 119 -3.88 11.09 -1.40
C LEU A 119 -2.41 10.74 -1.37
N ASN A 120 -1.81 10.80 -0.21
CA ASN A 120 -0.40 10.54 0.00
C ASN A 120 -0.22 9.32 0.92
N CYS A 121 -0.02 8.16 0.31
CA CYS A 121 -0.04 6.87 1.00
C CYS A 121 1.36 6.26 1.12
N ARG A 122 1.68 5.68 2.27
CA ARG A 122 2.92 4.94 2.50
C ARG A 122 2.61 3.53 3.01
N ASN A 123 2.94 2.53 2.22
CA ASN A 123 2.72 1.13 2.58
C ASN A 123 4.04 0.45 2.93
N TYR A 124 3.98 -0.44 3.90
CA TYR A 124 5.12 -1.27 4.27
C TYR A 124 4.69 -2.72 4.44
N ILE A 125 5.28 -3.60 3.64
CA ILE A 125 5.02 -5.03 3.66
C ILE A 125 6.28 -5.73 4.14
N HIS A 126 6.16 -6.44 5.26
CA HIS A 126 7.25 -7.16 5.90
C HIS A 126 6.93 -8.65 5.93
N SER A 127 7.73 -9.43 5.24
CA SER A 127 7.74 -10.88 5.34
C SER A 127 8.87 -11.32 6.25
N SER A 128 8.54 -12.05 7.30
CA SER A 128 9.55 -12.74 8.12
C SER A 128 10.13 -13.93 7.36
N GLU A 129 10.96 -14.75 7.99
CA GLU A 129 11.62 -15.89 7.35
C GLU A 129 10.65 -17.02 6.97
N ASN A 130 10.99 -17.74 5.89
CA ASN A 130 10.27 -18.95 5.41
C ASN A 130 8.78 -18.70 5.15
N VAL A 131 8.46 -17.59 4.50
CA VAL A 131 7.09 -17.23 4.13
C VAL A 131 6.83 -17.54 2.65
N VAL A 132 5.66 -18.10 2.36
CA VAL A 132 5.14 -18.25 1.00
C VAL A 132 3.76 -17.61 0.94
N ALA A 133 3.64 -16.52 0.19
CA ALA A 133 2.39 -15.77 0.09
C ALA A 133 2.23 -15.10 -1.28
N SER A 134 0.98 -14.92 -1.71
CA SER A 134 0.65 -14.06 -2.84
C SER A 134 -0.36 -12.99 -2.45
N ILE A 135 -0.21 -11.82 -3.04
CA ILE A 135 -1.03 -10.62 -2.80
C ILE A 135 -1.56 -10.13 -4.14
N VAL A 136 -2.84 -9.84 -4.20
CA VAL A 136 -3.46 -9.11 -5.30
C VAL A 136 -3.91 -7.76 -4.77
N ASN A 137 -3.20 -6.71 -5.15
CA ASN A 137 -3.60 -5.34 -4.88
C ASN A 137 -4.49 -4.86 -6.02
N TYR A 138 -5.75 -4.58 -5.71
CA TYR A 138 -6.76 -4.25 -6.70
C TYR A 138 -7.28 -2.84 -6.48
N GLU A 139 -6.99 -1.98 -7.46
CA GLU A 139 -7.39 -0.58 -7.46
C GLU A 139 -8.20 -0.27 -8.72
N GLU A 140 -9.53 -0.29 -8.62
CA GLU A 140 -10.41 0.20 -9.67
C GLU A 140 -11.11 1.46 -9.16
N LEU A 141 -10.66 2.61 -9.67
CA LEU A 141 -11.07 3.92 -9.19
C LEU A 141 -11.37 4.82 -10.39
N ASP A 142 -12.56 5.37 -10.44
CA ASP A 142 -12.95 6.37 -11.44
C ASP A 142 -13.17 7.73 -10.76
N ILE A 143 -12.06 8.33 -10.35
CA ILE A 143 -12.06 9.57 -9.57
C ILE A 143 -11.05 10.56 -10.14
N ASN A 144 -11.41 11.81 -10.19
CA ASN A 144 -10.50 12.88 -10.62
C ASN A 144 -9.58 13.31 -9.46
N GLN A 145 -8.71 12.40 -9.05
CA GLN A 145 -7.80 12.58 -7.91
C GLN A 145 -6.34 12.39 -8.29
N CYS A 146 -5.45 12.82 -7.43
CA CYS A 146 -4.04 12.51 -7.50
C CYS A 146 -3.66 11.58 -6.35
N ILE A 147 -3.11 10.42 -6.68
CA ILE A 147 -2.67 9.42 -5.70
C ILE A 147 -1.15 9.29 -5.79
N ASN A 148 -0.47 9.55 -4.69
CA ASN A 148 0.96 9.36 -4.55
C ASN A 148 1.20 8.25 -3.53
N THR A 149 1.51 7.06 -4.02
CA THR A 149 1.77 5.90 -3.19
C THR A 149 3.25 5.55 -3.20
N ALA A 150 3.82 5.32 -2.03
CA ALA A 150 5.12 4.71 -1.91
C ALA A 150 5.01 3.41 -1.10
N CYS A 151 5.65 2.35 -1.58
CA CYS A 151 5.59 1.02 -0.98
C CYS A 151 7.01 0.49 -0.73
N GLU A 152 7.27 0.02 0.47
CA GLU A 152 8.50 -0.67 0.83
C GLU A 152 8.23 -2.13 1.14
N PHE A 153 9.06 -3.01 0.58
CA PHE A 153 9.03 -4.44 0.84
C PHE A 153 10.30 -4.85 1.59
N TYR A 154 10.12 -5.47 2.74
CA TYR A 154 11.22 -6.12 3.45
C TYR A 154 10.95 -7.62 3.49
N ILE A 155 11.75 -8.38 2.75
CA ILE A 155 11.57 -9.83 2.60
C ILE A 155 12.76 -10.51 3.26
N GLU A 156 12.51 -11.19 4.38
CA GLU A 156 13.51 -11.96 5.08
C GLU A 156 13.84 -13.27 4.36
N LYS A 157 14.86 -13.96 4.83
CA LYS A 157 15.45 -15.16 4.16
C LYS A 157 14.42 -16.27 3.90
N GLU A 158 14.67 -17.04 2.84
CA GLU A 158 13.92 -18.24 2.46
C GLU A 158 12.42 -17.98 2.18
N SER A 159 12.08 -16.77 1.79
CA SER A 159 10.70 -16.36 1.54
C SER A 159 10.40 -16.18 0.05
N LYS A 160 9.17 -16.50 -0.35
CA LYS A 160 8.67 -16.31 -1.71
C LYS A 160 7.40 -15.49 -1.65
N ILE A 161 7.45 -14.27 -2.15
CA ILE A 161 6.31 -13.35 -2.18
C ILE A 161 6.00 -13.00 -3.63
N GLU A 162 4.76 -13.18 -4.02
CA GLU A 162 4.23 -12.74 -5.31
C GLU A 162 3.22 -11.61 -5.10
N ILE A 163 3.33 -10.56 -5.90
CA ILE A 163 2.43 -9.42 -5.84
C ILE A 163 1.94 -9.09 -7.24
N VAL A 164 0.63 -9.06 -7.41
CA VAL A 164 -0.03 -8.52 -8.59
C VAL A 164 -0.66 -7.19 -8.22
N ASN A 165 -0.14 -6.11 -8.78
CA ASN A 165 -0.68 -4.77 -8.61
C ASN A 165 -1.51 -4.42 -9.85
N TYR A 166 -2.84 -4.55 -9.74
CA TYR A 166 -3.78 -4.18 -10.78
C TYR A 166 -4.36 -2.81 -10.51
N SER A 167 -4.24 -1.94 -11.49
CA SER A 167 -4.72 -0.56 -11.41
C SER A 167 -5.52 -0.18 -12.66
N LYS A 168 -6.76 0.29 -12.46
CA LYS A 168 -7.60 0.85 -13.51
C LYS A 168 -8.20 2.16 -13.00
N LYS A 169 -7.69 3.29 -13.51
CA LYS A 169 -7.96 4.62 -12.97
C LYS A 169 -8.09 5.69 -14.05
N PRO A 170 -9.16 5.69 -14.87
CA PRO A 170 -9.24 6.50 -16.11
C PRO A 170 -9.10 8.00 -15.89
N ASN A 171 -9.53 8.53 -14.75
CA ASN A 171 -9.48 9.97 -14.44
C ASN A 171 -8.43 10.33 -13.39
N THR A 172 -7.68 9.36 -12.89
CA THR A 172 -6.73 9.53 -11.78
C THR A 172 -5.31 9.81 -12.29
N LYS A 173 -4.60 10.69 -11.60
CA LYS A 173 -3.15 10.85 -11.74
C LYS A 173 -2.47 9.98 -10.69
N GLN A 174 -1.66 9.01 -11.12
CA GLN A 174 -0.98 8.08 -10.26
C GLN A 174 0.52 8.33 -10.23
N LEU A 175 1.08 8.40 -9.05
CA LEU A 175 2.51 8.37 -8.79
C LEU A 175 2.76 7.19 -7.86
N PHE A 176 3.55 6.23 -8.32
CA PHE A 176 3.85 5.02 -7.56
C PHE A 176 5.34 4.81 -7.49
N ASN A 177 5.85 4.67 -6.29
CA ASN A 177 7.25 4.36 -6.03
C ASN A 177 7.31 3.11 -5.17
N CYS A 178 8.10 2.12 -5.57
CA CYS A 178 8.33 0.99 -4.69
C CYS A 178 9.80 0.55 -4.69
N ALA A 179 10.23 0.02 -3.55
CA ALA A 179 11.55 -0.57 -3.38
C ALA A 179 11.47 -1.81 -2.50
N ALA A 180 12.42 -2.72 -2.72
CA ALA A 180 12.50 -3.98 -1.98
C ALA A 180 13.88 -4.23 -1.42
N LEU A 181 13.95 -4.61 -0.14
CA LEU A 181 15.12 -5.22 0.46
C LEU A 181 14.86 -6.72 0.65
N ILE A 182 15.56 -7.52 -0.16
CA ILE A 182 15.37 -8.97 -0.23
C ILE A 182 16.59 -9.65 0.35
N LYS A 183 16.38 -10.53 1.33
CA LYS A 183 17.45 -11.31 1.98
C LYS A 183 17.76 -12.61 1.23
N SER A 184 18.75 -13.35 1.68
CA SER A 184 19.26 -14.56 1.03
C SER A 184 18.16 -15.61 0.79
N ASN A 185 18.28 -16.30 -0.35
CA ASN A 185 17.37 -17.39 -0.77
C ASN A 185 15.89 -16.98 -0.87
N SER A 186 15.61 -15.69 -1.08
CA SER A 186 14.24 -15.17 -1.17
C SER A 186 13.94 -14.63 -2.55
N LEU A 187 12.66 -14.63 -2.88
CA LEU A 187 12.13 -14.15 -4.14
C LEU A 187 10.96 -13.20 -3.91
N LEU A 188 11.01 -12.03 -4.55
CA LEU A 188 9.87 -11.16 -4.74
C LEU A 188 9.55 -11.07 -6.24
N GLN A 189 8.37 -11.54 -6.63
CA GLN A 189 7.81 -11.32 -7.96
C GLN A 189 6.79 -10.21 -7.89
N PHE A 190 7.00 -9.15 -8.68
CA PHE A 190 6.10 -8.01 -8.71
C PHE A 190 5.58 -7.78 -10.14
N HIS A 191 4.28 -7.93 -10.33
CA HIS A 191 3.59 -7.71 -11.58
C HIS A 191 2.74 -6.45 -11.49
N ALA A 192 3.02 -5.46 -12.33
CA ALA A 192 2.24 -4.23 -12.42
C ALA A 192 1.41 -4.22 -13.69
N ILE A 193 0.11 -4.01 -13.55
CA ILE A 193 -0.86 -3.90 -14.63
C ILE A 193 -1.60 -2.58 -14.46
N ASP A 194 -1.23 -1.58 -15.26
CA ASP A 194 -1.86 -0.26 -15.25
C ASP A 194 -2.72 -0.07 -16.49
N MET A 195 -4.00 0.27 -16.27
CA MET A 195 -4.97 0.45 -17.34
C MET A 195 -5.63 1.84 -17.25
N ASN A 196 -5.54 2.59 -18.35
CA ASN A 196 -6.29 3.83 -18.58
C ASN A 196 -6.08 4.95 -17.54
N SER A 197 -4.93 5.03 -16.87
CA SER A 197 -4.63 6.17 -15.99
C SER A 197 -4.46 7.45 -16.80
N LYS A 198 -5.00 8.57 -16.35
CA LYS A 198 -4.82 9.90 -16.97
C LYS A 198 -3.34 10.32 -16.98
N LEU A 199 -2.62 9.97 -15.95
CA LEU A 199 -1.17 10.08 -15.80
C LEU A 199 -0.69 8.96 -14.88
N CYS A 200 0.30 8.20 -15.34
CA CYS A 200 0.93 7.18 -14.53
C CYS A 200 2.45 7.34 -14.56
N LYS A 201 3.06 7.45 -13.39
CA LYS A 201 4.51 7.41 -13.21
C LYS A 201 4.83 6.36 -12.17
N ASN A 202 5.52 5.30 -12.59
CA ASN A 202 5.92 4.20 -11.74
C ASN A 202 7.45 4.12 -11.67
N ASN A 203 8.00 4.05 -10.47
CA ASN A 203 9.42 3.84 -10.23
C ASN A 203 9.60 2.59 -9.35
N TYR A 204 10.52 1.73 -9.77
CA TYR A 204 10.86 0.46 -9.09
C TYR A 204 12.35 0.44 -8.77
N TYR A 205 12.72 0.15 -7.51
CA TYR A 205 14.09 0.18 -6.99
C TYR A 205 14.49 -1.14 -6.30
#